data_fc9e61ce23b52f02f4a6159a8b31ee01
#
_entry.id   fc9e61ce23b52f02f4a6159a8b31ee01
#
_cell.length_a   1.000
_cell.length_b   1.000
_cell.length_c   1.000
_cell.angle_alpha   90.00
_cell.angle_beta   90.00
_cell.angle_gamma   90.00
#
_symmetry.space_group_name_H-M   'P 1'
#
loop_
_entity.id
_entity.type
_entity.pdbx_description
1 polymer ?
#
loop_
_entity_poly.entity_id
_entity_poly.type
_entity_poly.pdbx_seq_one_letter_code
_entity_poly.pdbx_strand_id
1 'polypeptide(L)'
;HLAELKGVVKTIPNEQILINTLSLQEAKSSSEIENIVTTHDDLYKENIMIDTNPASKEVLNYAKGLKMGFEIVRNERLLLNKHILLIQEQLEANKAGFRTQAGTKLINSYNEVVYTPPQDKDEILNLMANLEKFINDPEFSELDPLTKMAIIHYQFESIHPFYDGNGRTGRIINILYLVLQGLLDLPVLYLSRYIIQHKTDYYKALQGVRTNGDWETLIL
;
A
#
# COMPACT_ATOMS: atom_id res chain seq x y z
N HIS A 1 2.37 20.36 5.79
CA HIS A 1 1.86 19.98 4.45
C HIS A 1 0.62 19.08 4.51
N LEU A 2 0.56 18.00 5.34
CA LEU A 2 -0.67 17.15 5.42
C LEU A 2 -1.88 17.94 5.94
N ALA A 3 -1.70 18.76 6.97
CA ALA A 3 -2.77 19.62 7.48
C ALA A 3 -3.25 20.64 6.45
N GLU A 4 -2.33 21.16 5.64
CA GLU A 4 -2.64 22.06 4.53
C GLU A 4 -3.44 21.34 3.44
N LEU A 5 -2.98 20.16 3.02
CA LEU A 5 -3.69 19.29 2.07
C LEU A 5 -5.11 18.98 2.57
N LYS A 6 -5.24 18.57 3.83
CA LYS A 6 -6.53 18.30 4.49
C LYS A 6 -7.45 19.52 4.46
N GLY A 7 -6.91 20.74 4.68
CA GLY A 7 -7.65 22.00 4.59
C GLY A 7 -8.14 22.31 3.18
N VAL A 8 -7.26 22.19 2.18
CA VAL A 8 -7.57 22.44 0.77
C VAL A 8 -8.62 21.48 0.24
N VAL A 9 -8.53 20.20 0.58
CA VAL A 9 -9.50 19.18 0.16
C VAL A 9 -10.93 19.53 0.55
N LYS A 10 -11.13 20.14 1.73
CA LYS A 10 -12.47 20.59 2.21
C LYS A 10 -13.08 21.71 1.40
N THR A 11 -12.29 22.46 0.63
CA THR A 11 -12.79 23.54 -0.22
C THR A 11 -13.37 23.06 -1.54
N ILE A 12 -13.16 21.78 -1.88
CA ILE A 12 -13.61 21.21 -3.15
C ILE A 12 -15.03 20.64 -2.97
N PRO A 13 -16.02 21.13 -3.74
CA PRO A 13 -17.43 20.82 -3.51
C PRO A 13 -17.79 19.34 -3.71
N ASN A 14 -17.03 18.60 -4.50
CA ASN A 14 -17.31 17.19 -4.82
C ASN A 14 -16.12 16.30 -4.47
N GLU A 15 -16.16 15.71 -3.27
CA GLU A 15 -15.13 14.79 -2.78
C GLU A 15 -14.94 13.57 -3.70
N GLN A 16 -16.02 13.11 -4.36
CA GLN A 16 -15.98 11.94 -5.23
C GLN A 16 -15.10 12.14 -6.47
N ILE A 17 -15.05 13.35 -7.01
CA ILE A 17 -14.14 13.67 -8.12
C ILE A 17 -12.70 13.52 -7.66
N LEU A 18 -12.36 14.04 -6.47
CA LEU A 18 -11.01 13.91 -5.92
C LEU A 18 -10.64 12.46 -5.67
N ILE A 19 -11.51 11.71 -4.98
CA ILE A 19 -11.29 10.29 -4.68
C ILE A 19 -11.07 9.52 -5.99
N ASN A 20 -11.92 9.75 -7.00
CA ASN A 20 -11.80 9.03 -8.26
C ASN A 20 -10.50 9.37 -9.01
N THR A 21 -10.17 10.66 -9.11
CA THR A 21 -9.02 11.12 -9.89
C THR A 21 -7.70 10.76 -9.21
N LEU A 22 -7.57 11.09 -7.92
CA LEU A 22 -6.31 10.89 -7.19
C LEU A 22 -6.06 9.42 -6.88
N SER A 23 -7.10 8.61 -6.58
CA SER A 23 -6.93 7.17 -6.44
C SER A 23 -6.47 6.51 -7.74
N LEU A 24 -6.91 7.00 -8.91
CA LEU A 24 -6.45 6.47 -10.19
C LEU A 24 -4.99 6.88 -10.50
N GLN A 25 -4.60 8.11 -10.15
CA GLN A 25 -3.21 8.57 -10.29
C GLN A 25 -2.27 7.78 -9.37
N GLU A 26 -2.67 7.59 -8.12
CA GLU A 26 -1.94 6.77 -7.15
C GLU A 26 -1.83 5.33 -7.64
N ALA A 27 -2.93 4.73 -8.10
CA ALA A 27 -2.98 3.39 -8.65
C ALA A 27 -2.00 3.18 -9.80
N LYS A 28 -1.98 4.14 -10.75
CA LYS A 28 -1.07 4.10 -11.91
C LYS A 28 0.39 4.11 -11.47
N SER A 29 0.80 5.08 -10.63
CA SER A 29 2.19 5.17 -10.17
C SER A 29 2.58 4.02 -9.24
N SER A 30 1.68 3.55 -8.38
CA SER A 30 1.92 2.39 -7.52
C SER A 30 2.16 1.12 -8.35
N SER A 31 1.38 0.91 -9.41
CA SER A 31 1.56 -0.22 -10.32
C SER A 31 2.85 -0.09 -11.16
N GLU A 32 3.21 1.12 -11.56
CA GLU A 32 4.46 1.39 -12.29
C GLU A 32 5.72 1.09 -11.46
N ILE A 33 5.68 1.22 -10.13
CA ILE A 33 6.76 0.77 -9.23
C ILE A 33 7.04 -0.73 -9.44
N GLU A 34 5.99 -1.53 -9.65
CA GLU A 34 6.05 -2.98 -9.90
C GLU A 34 6.21 -3.33 -11.40
N ASN A 35 6.58 -2.34 -12.24
CA ASN A 35 6.72 -2.47 -13.70
C ASN A 35 5.42 -2.80 -14.46
N ILE A 36 4.26 -2.54 -13.87
CA ILE A 36 2.95 -2.63 -14.53
C ILE A 36 2.67 -1.26 -15.13
N VAL A 37 2.95 -1.11 -16.43
CA VAL A 37 2.90 0.17 -17.14
C VAL A 37 1.63 0.26 -17.98
N THR A 38 0.90 1.36 -17.84
CA THR A 38 -0.28 1.69 -18.65
C THR A 38 -0.36 3.18 -18.93
N THR A 39 -1.13 3.57 -19.95
CA THR A 39 -1.38 4.98 -20.30
C THR A 39 -2.73 5.45 -19.77
N HIS A 40 -2.92 6.76 -19.68
CA HIS A 40 -4.24 7.32 -19.34
C HIS A 40 -5.29 6.94 -20.37
N ASP A 41 -4.93 6.90 -21.65
CA ASP A 41 -5.84 6.53 -22.75
C ASP A 41 -6.31 5.08 -22.59
N ASP A 42 -5.42 4.16 -22.21
CA ASP A 42 -5.78 2.76 -21.96
C ASP A 42 -6.70 2.62 -20.76
N LEU A 43 -6.46 3.39 -19.69
CA LEU A 43 -7.34 3.40 -18.52
C LEU A 43 -8.74 3.93 -18.82
N TYR A 44 -8.85 4.95 -19.72
CA TYR A 44 -10.15 5.44 -20.16
C TYR A 44 -10.87 4.44 -21.06
N LYS A 45 -10.16 3.77 -21.97
CA LYS A 45 -10.74 2.71 -22.83
C LYS A 45 -11.26 1.54 -22.02
N GLU A 46 -10.51 1.09 -21.02
CA GLU A 46 -10.93 0.02 -20.10
C GLU A 46 -12.25 0.38 -19.39
N ASN A 47 -12.39 1.63 -18.91
CA ASN A 47 -13.61 2.10 -18.26
C ASN A 47 -14.85 2.06 -19.16
N ILE A 48 -14.70 2.15 -20.49
CA ILE A 48 -15.79 2.10 -21.47
C ILE A 48 -15.88 0.74 -22.19
N MET A 49 -15.16 -0.28 -21.69
CA MET A 49 -15.16 -1.67 -22.21
C MET A 49 -14.82 -1.82 -23.69
N ILE A 50 -14.00 -0.94 -24.25
CA ILE A 50 -13.63 -1.00 -25.68
C ILE A 50 -12.43 -1.93 -25.93
N ASP A 51 -11.51 -2.04 -24.97
CA ASP A 51 -10.33 -2.90 -25.10
C ASP A 51 -9.78 -3.25 -23.71
N THR A 52 -9.48 -4.53 -23.45
CA THR A 52 -9.03 -4.99 -22.13
C THR A 52 -7.53 -5.21 -22.12
N ASN A 53 -6.79 -4.23 -21.63
CA ASN A 53 -5.36 -4.36 -21.36
C ASN A 53 -5.15 -4.90 -19.92
N PRO A 54 -4.44 -6.04 -19.71
CA PRO A 54 -4.18 -6.59 -18.39
C PRO A 54 -3.59 -5.58 -17.41
N ALA A 55 -2.62 -4.77 -17.82
CA ALA A 55 -2.01 -3.74 -16.99
C ALA A 55 -3.03 -2.66 -16.56
N SER A 56 -3.92 -2.24 -17.45
CA SER A 56 -4.98 -1.28 -17.14
C SER A 56 -5.97 -1.87 -16.12
N LYS A 57 -6.31 -3.14 -16.26
CA LYS A 57 -7.19 -3.86 -15.32
C LYS A 57 -6.57 -3.91 -13.91
N GLU A 58 -5.29 -4.19 -13.79
CA GLU A 58 -4.58 -4.19 -12.50
C GLU A 58 -4.59 -2.81 -11.85
N VAL A 59 -4.34 -1.74 -12.61
CA VAL A 59 -4.42 -0.36 -12.12
C VAL A 59 -5.83 -0.02 -11.63
N LEU A 60 -6.87 -0.41 -12.38
CA LEU A 60 -8.26 -0.19 -11.96
C LEU A 60 -8.63 -1.00 -10.72
N ASN A 61 -8.13 -2.22 -10.59
CA ASN A 61 -8.33 -3.04 -9.40
C ASN A 61 -7.68 -2.41 -8.16
N TYR A 62 -6.48 -1.82 -8.30
CA TYR A 62 -5.85 -1.04 -7.23
C TYR A 62 -6.75 0.12 -6.78
N ALA A 63 -7.24 0.93 -7.73
CA ALA A 63 -8.11 2.07 -7.42
C ALA A 63 -9.40 1.62 -6.72
N LYS A 64 -9.98 0.49 -7.13
CA LYS A 64 -11.14 -0.12 -6.47
C LYS A 64 -10.79 -0.60 -5.05
N GLY A 65 -9.65 -1.28 -4.88
CA GLY A 65 -9.16 -1.75 -3.58
C GLY A 65 -8.93 -0.60 -2.59
N LEU A 66 -8.30 0.49 -3.05
CA LEU A 66 -8.11 1.70 -2.24
C LEU A 66 -9.44 2.32 -1.80
N LYS A 67 -10.40 2.47 -2.72
CA LYS A 67 -11.73 3.01 -2.39
C LYS A 67 -12.50 2.12 -1.42
N MET A 68 -12.50 0.81 -1.66
CA MET A 68 -13.12 -0.16 -0.76
C MET A 68 -12.50 -0.10 0.64
N GLY A 69 -11.17 -0.09 0.73
CA GLY A 69 -10.46 0.04 1.99
C GLY A 69 -10.79 1.35 2.71
N PHE A 70 -10.91 2.45 1.96
CA PHE A 70 -11.32 3.74 2.51
C PHE A 70 -12.72 3.70 3.14
N GLU A 71 -13.71 3.13 2.45
CA GLU A 71 -15.06 3.00 3.01
C GLU A 71 -15.08 2.12 4.27
N ILE A 72 -14.31 1.04 4.30
CA ILE A 72 -14.17 0.18 5.47
C ILE A 72 -13.59 0.99 6.65
N VAL A 73 -12.45 1.65 6.46
CA VAL A 73 -11.77 2.41 7.53
C VAL A 73 -12.64 3.59 8.01
N ARG A 74 -13.35 4.26 7.10
CA ARG A 74 -14.26 5.37 7.40
C ARG A 74 -15.41 4.92 8.32
N ASN A 75 -15.94 3.73 8.07
CA ASN A 75 -17.10 3.19 8.79
C ASN A 75 -16.71 2.45 10.07
N GLU A 76 -15.70 1.56 10.01
CA GLU A 76 -15.33 0.68 11.12
C GLU A 76 -14.29 1.32 12.07
N ARG A 77 -13.55 2.35 11.61
CA ARG A 77 -12.46 2.98 12.36
C ARG A 77 -11.37 2.01 12.82
N LEU A 78 -11.16 0.97 12.04
CA LEU A 78 -10.18 -0.08 12.23
C LEU A 78 -9.60 -0.51 10.88
N LEU A 79 -8.34 -0.95 10.87
CA LEU A 79 -7.70 -1.59 9.73
C LEU A 79 -7.19 -2.97 10.16
N LEU A 80 -8.02 -3.99 9.99
CA LEU A 80 -7.77 -5.36 10.43
C LEU A 80 -7.22 -6.23 9.30
N ASN A 81 -6.61 -7.37 9.63
CA ASN A 81 -6.12 -8.35 8.67
C ASN A 81 -7.21 -8.83 7.69
N LYS A 82 -8.46 -8.98 8.17
CA LYS A 82 -9.60 -9.30 7.29
C LYS A 82 -9.83 -8.24 6.20
N HIS A 83 -9.58 -6.96 6.52
CA HIS A 83 -9.70 -5.85 5.57
C HIS A 83 -8.55 -5.85 4.56
N ILE A 84 -7.33 -6.11 5.05
CA ILE A 84 -6.14 -6.25 4.20
C ILE A 84 -6.30 -7.40 3.20
N LEU A 85 -6.87 -8.53 3.64
CA LEU A 85 -7.20 -9.66 2.78
C LEU A 85 -8.22 -9.29 1.70
N LEU A 86 -9.29 -8.56 2.04
CA LEU A 86 -10.28 -8.08 1.07
C LEU A 86 -9.67 -7.11 0.04
N ILE A 87 -8.79 -6.21 0.50
CA ILE A 87 -8.09 -5.26 -0.38
C ILE A 87 -7.21 -6.02 -1.37
N GLN A 88 -6.44 -6.99 -0.90
CA GLN A 88 -5.57 -7.81 -1.74
C GLN A 88 -6.39 -8.70 -2.70
N GLU A 89 -7.50 -9.29 -2.24
CA GLU A 89 -8.43 -10.03 -3.11
C GLU A 89 -8.94 -9.16 -4.26
N GLN A 90 -9.31 -7.90 -3.97
CA GLN A 90 -9.75 -6.93 -4.98
C GLN A 90 -8.62 -6.56 -5.93
N LEU A 91 -7.40 -6.39 -5.42
CA LEU A 91 -6.22 -6.02 -6.18
C LEU A 91 -5.83 -7.11 -7.19
N GLU A 92 -5.70 -8.35 -6.72
CA GLU A 92 -5.20 -9.49 -7.49
C GLU A 92 -6.31 -10.30 -8.18
N ALA A 93 -7.57 -9.96 -7.91
CA ALA A 93 -8.73 -10.71 -8.39
C ALA A 93 -8.67 -12.22 -8.05
N ASN A 94 -8.09 -12.57 -6.90
CA ASN A 94 -8.00 -13.94 -6.41
C ASN A 94 -8.21 -14.00 -4.88
N LYS A 95 -8.48 -15.20 -4.35
CA LYS A 95 -8.74 -15.48 -2.93
C LYS A 95 -7.66 -16.34 -2.29
N ALA A 96 -6.41 -16.17 -2.69
CA ALA A 96 -5.32 -17.00 -2.17
C ALA A 96 -5.06 -16.79 -0.66
N GLY A 97 -5.36 -15.61 -0.14
CA GLY A 97 -5.08 -15.26 1.26
C GLY A 97 -3.59 -15.11 1.54
N PHE A 98 -3.20 -15.18 2.81
CA PHE A 98 -1.79 -15.19 3.17
C PHE A 98 -1.12 -16.45 2.66
N ARG A 99 0.12 -16.32 2.19
CA ARG A 99 0.87 -17.45 1.65
C ARG A 99 1.13 -18.52 2.72
N THR A 100 1.04 -19.76 2.30
CA THR A 100 1.22 -20.94 3.15
C THR A 100 2.40 -21.79 2.71
N GLN A 101 2.98 -21.50 1.53
CA GLN A 101 4.09 -22.24 0.96
C GLN A 101 5.39 -21.45 1.14
N ALA A 102 6.44 -22.16 1.49
CA ALA A 102 7.79 -21.61 1.52
C ALA A 102 8.35 -21.41 0.10
N GLY A 103 9.46 -20.66 0.00
CA GLY A 103 10.19 -20.46 -1.25
C GLY A 103 10.16 -19.02 -1.76
N THR A 104 9.35 -18.13 -1.15
CA THR A 104 9.35 -16.69 -1.49
C THR A 104 10.70 -16.05 -1.19
N LYS A 105 11.24 -15.31 -2.17
CA LYS A 105 12.49 -14.54 -2.06
C LYS A 105 12.32 -13.23 -2.80
N LEU A 106 12.84 -12.16 -2.25
CA LEU A 106 12.95 -10.88 -2.95
C LEU A 106 14.29 -10.85 -3.67
N ILE A 107 14.23 -10.55 -4.96
CA ILE A 107 15.40 -10.51 -5.84
C ILE A 107 15.59 -9.11 -6.42
N ASN A 108 16.84 -8.73 -6.69
CA ASN A 108 17.16 -7.50 -7.42
C ASN A 108 17.11 -7.73 -8.95
N SER A 109 17.41 -6.67 -9.71
CA SER A 109 17.47 -6.72 -11.18
C SER A 109 18.54 -7.66 -11.75
N TYR A 110 19.47 -8.12 -10.92
CA TYR A 110 20.53 -9.08 -11.27
C TYR A 110 20.19 -10.52 -10.90
N ASN A 111 18.93 -10.80 -10.47
CA ASN A 111 18.47 -12.08 -9.94
C ASN A 111 19.18 -12.54 -8.64
N GLU A 112 19.78 -11.62 -7.91
CA GLU A 112 20.37 -11.90 -6.61
C GLU A 112 19.34 -11.78 -5.50
N VAL A 113 19.34 -12.72 -4.55
CA VAL A 113 18.44 -12.68 -3.39
C VAL A 113 18.88 -11.57 -2.46
N VAL A 114 18.07 -10.53 -2.31
CA VAL A 114 18.32 -9.41 -1.42
C VAL A 114 17.65 -9.56 -0.06
N TYR A 115 16.58 -10.36 0.00
CA TYR A 115 15.88 -10.65 1.24
C TYR A 115 15.06 -11.94 1.13
N THR A 116 15.04 -12.71 2.22
CA THR A 116 14.18 -13.89 2.36
C THR A 116 13.18 -13.61 3.49
N PRO A 117 11.90 -13.35 3.18
CA PRO A 117 10.88 -13.11 4.19
C PRO A 117 10.56 -14.38 4.98
N PRO A 118 9.79 -14.31 6.09
CA PRO A 118 9.33 -15.47 6.84
C PRO A 118 8.78 -16.57 5.93
N GLN A 119 9.14 -17.82 6.17
CA GLN A 119 8.78 -18.95 5.30
C GLN A 119 7.69 -19.82 5.91
N ASP A 120 7.51 -19.75 7.22
CA ASP A 120 6.52 -20.53 7.94
C ASP A 120 5.17 -19.81 7.98
N LYS A 121 4.09 -20.55 7.75
CA LYS A 121 2.72 -20.03 7.75
C LYS A 121 2.31 -19.42 9.09
N ASP A 122 2.63 -20.12 10.18
CA ASP A 122 2.19 -19.70 11.52
C ASP A 122 2.99 -18.49 11.98
N GLU A 123 4.27 -18.40 11.59
CA GLU A 123 5.08 -17.20 11.77
C GLU A 123 4.48 -15.99 11.02
N ILE A 124 4.08 -16.14 9.77
CA ILE A 124 3.43 -15.08 8.99
C ILE A 124 2.14 -14.62 9.68
N LEU A 125 1.29 -15.55 10.11
CA LEU A 125 0.03 -15.22 10.80
C LEU A 125 0.29 -14.47 12.11
N ASN A 126 1.27 -14.90 12.89
CA ASN A 126 1.64 -14.24 14.14
C ASN A 126 2.19 -12.83 13.91
N LEU A 127 3.04 -12.64 12.90
CA LEU A 127 3.58 -11.34 12.54
C LEU A 127 2.50 -10.39 12.02
N MET A 128 1.56 -10.89 11.21
CA MET A 128 0.41 -10.10 10.74
C MET A 128 -0.55 -9.75 11.87
N ALA A 129 -0.77 -10.64 12.85
CA ALA A 129 -1.56 -10.32 14.03
C ALA A 129 -0.89 -9.25 14.90
N ASN A 130 0.44 -9.30 15.04
CA ASN A 130 1.20 -8.27 15.73
C ASN A 130 1.13 -6.92 15.01
N LEU A 131 1.27 -6.92 13.67
CA LEU A 131 1.14 -5.71 12.85
C LEU A 131 -0.26 -5.10 12.96
N GLU A 132 -1.32 -5.93 12.94
CA GLU A 132 -2.70 -5.48 13.15
C GLU A 132 -2.86 -4.77 14.48
N LYS A 133 -2.30 -5.34 15.57
CA LYS A 133 -2.32 -4.72 16.88
C LYS A 133 -1.55 -3.40 16.88
N PHE A 134 -0.37 -3.35 16.27
CA PHE A 134 0.43 -2.12 16.16
C PHE A 134 -0.30 -1.00 15.38
N ILE A 135 -1.08 -1.35 14.36
CA ILE A 135 -1.87 -0.39 13.58
C ILE A 135 -3.01 0.21 14.43
N ASN A 136 -3.74 -0.63 15.18
CA ASN A 136 -5.04 -0.26 15.74
C ASN A 136 -5.02 0.10 17.22
N ASP A 137 -4.03 -0.37 17.98
CA ASP A 137 -3.93 -0.13 19.42
C ASP A 137 -3.09 1.13 19.71
N PRO A 138 -3.70 2.23 20.18
CA PRO A 138 -2.95 3.45 20.50
C PRO A 138 -2.00 3.28 21.70
N GLU A 139 -2.26 2.32 22.58
CA GLU A 139 -1.41 2.06 23.76
C GLU A 139 -0.18 1.22 23.41
N PHE A 140 -0.15 0.60 22.23
CA PHE A 140 0.96 -0.25 21.81
C PHE A 140 2.24 0.56 21.52
N SER A 141 2.13 1.83 21.15
CA SER A 141 3.26 2.70 20.81
C SER A 141 2.88 4.17 20.89
N GLU A 142 3.72 4.98 21.54
CA GLU A 142 3.60 6.45 21.63
C GLU A 142 4.25 7.20 20.45
N LEU A 143 4.72 6.50 19.43
CA LEU A 143 5.36 7.09 18.25
C LEU A 143 4.39 7.99 17.48
N ASP A 144 4.94 9.04 16.88
CA ASP A 144 4.23 9.90 15.94
C ASP A 144 3.60 9.07 14.80
N PRO A 145 2.37 9.38 14.35
CA PRO A 145 1.70 8.61 13.32
C PRO A 145 2.46 8.47 12.00
N LEU A 146 3.25 9.45 11.58
CA LEU A 146 4.05 9.33 10.35
C LEU A 146 5.20 8.36 10.54
N THR A 147 5.86 8.41 11.69
CA THR A 147 6.88 7.42 12.08
C THR A 147 6.27 6.01 12.16
N LYS A 148 5.09 5.87 12.78
CA LYS A 148 4.37 4.58 12.79
C LYS A 148 4.04 4.10 11.38
N MET A 149 3.62 4.98 10.48
CA MET A 149 3.33 4.63 9.08
C MET A 149 4.57 4.04 8.38
N ALA A 150 5.74 4.64 8.55
CA ALA A 150 6.98 4.12 7.97
C ALA A 150 7.33 2.73 8.53
N ILE A 151 7.15 2.52 9.84
CA ILE A 151 7.36 1.22 10.49
C ILE A 151 6.34 0.18 9.99
N ILE A 152 5.06 0.53 9.90
CA ILE A 152 4.00 -0.33 9.37
C ILE A 152 4.34 -0.77 7.96
N HIS A 153 4.73 0.17 7.11
CA HIS A 153 5.12 -0.12 5.73
C HIS A 153 6.31 -1.07 5.65
N TYR A 154 7.41 -0.75 6.36
CA TYR A 154 8.58 -1.60 6.43
C TYR A 154 8.26 -3.00 6.93
N GLN A 155 7.47 -3.12 8.00
CA GLN A 155 7.12 -4.39 8.60
C GLN A 155 6.27 -5.23 7.64
N PHE A 156 5.26 -4.62 7.01
CA PHE A 156 4.43 -5.31 6.02
C PHE A 156 5.26 -5.81 4.82
N GLU A 157 6.14 -4.97 4.26
CA GLU A 157 7.06 -5.34 3.18
C GLU A 157 8.05 -6.43 3.59
N SER A 158 8.42 -6.48 4.87
CA SER A 158 9.34 -7.50 5.41
C SER A 158 8.65 -8.83 5.70
N ILE A 159 7.41 -8.83 6.19
CA ILE A 159 6.58 -10.04 6.33
C ILE A 159 6.28 -10.62 4.95
N HIS A 160 5.98 -9.76 3.98
CA HIS A 160 5.65 -10.14 2.60
C HIS A 160 4.60 -11.23 2.55
N PRO A 161 3.40 -10.97 3.13
CA PRO A 161 2.46 -12.04 3.50
C PRO A 161 1.72 -12.68 2.33
N PHE A 162 1.75 -12.10 1.13
CA PHE A 162 1.04 -12.58 -0.05
C PHE A 162 1.98 -13.19 -1.09
N TYR A 163 1.41 -13.96 -2.00
CA TYR A 163 2.14 -14.49 -3.16
C TYR A 163 2.45 -13.38 -4.17
N ASP A 164 1.52 -12.41 -4.33
CA ASP A 164 1.67 -11.23 -5.19
C ASP A 164 0.92 -10.03 -4.60
N GLY A 165 1.22 -8.82 -5.12
CA GLY A 165 0.56 -7.58 -4.72
C GLY A 165 1.01 -7.01 -3.38
N ASN A 166 2.08 -7.50 -2.74
CA ASN A 166 2.53 -7.00 -1.44
C ASN A 166 2.84 -5.49 -1.48
N GLY A 167 3.70 -5.04 -2.40
CA GLY A 167 4.05 -3.63 -2.52
C GLY A 167 2.84 -2.72 -2.74
N ARG A 168 1.93 -3.11 -3.64
CA ARG A 168 0.70 -2.37 -3.92
C ARG A 168 -0.23 -2.32 -2.70
N THR A 169 -0.41 -3.46 -2.01
CA THR A 169 -1.21 -3.53 -0.77
C THR A 169 -0.58 -2.69 0.35
N GLY A 170 0.74 -2.75 0.53
CA GLY A 170 1.47 -1.95 1.53
C GLY A 170 1.28 -0.44 1.33
N ARG A 171 1.31 0.02 0.07
CA ARG A 171 1.05 1.44 -0.26
C ARG A 171 -0.40 1.85 -0.01
N ILE A 172 -1.37 0.96 -0.25
CA ILE A 172 -2.77 1.20 0.15
C ILE A 172 -2.87 1.31 1.67
N ILE A 173 -2.25 0.40 2.43
CA ILE A 173 -2.24 0.43 3.90
C ILE A 173 -1.74 1.78 4.42
N ASN A 174 -0.68 2.36 3.84
CA ASN A 174 -0.16 3.67 4.24
C ASN A 174 -1.21 4.77 4.14
N ILE A 175 -1.91 4.86 3.00
CA ILE A 175 -2.94 5.87 2.79
C ILE A 175 -4.11 5.68 3.76
N LEU A 176 -4.55 4.44 3.93
CA LEU A 176 -5.64 4.09 4.84
C LEU A 176 -5.28 4.34 6.30
N TYR A 177 -4.02 4.13 6.68
CA TYR A 177 -3.53 4.44 8.02
C TYR A 177 -3.57 5.95 8.30
N LEU A 178 -3.20 6.79 7.33
CA LEU A 178 -3.32 8.25 7.49
C LEU A 178 -4.78 8.70 7.65
N VAL A 179 -5.71 8.04 6.97
CA VAL A 179 -7.16 8.26 7.15
C VAL A 179 -7.60 7.79 8.54
N LEU A 180 -7.17 6.60 8.96
CA LEU A 180 -7.47 6.03 10.28
C LEU A 180 -7.03 6.96 11.41
N GLN A 181 -5.84 7.54 11.29
CA GLN A 181 -5.27 8.49 12.26
C GLN A 181 -5.86 9.92 12.14
N GLY A 182 -6.80 10.14 11.22
CA GLY A 182 -7.40 11.44 11.01
C GLY A 182 -6.45 12.50 10.44
N LEU A 183 -5.28 12.12 9.95
CA LEU A 183 -4.35 13.01 9.25
C LEU A 183 -4.86 13.40 7.86
N LEU A 184 -5.66 12.51 7.25
CA LEU A 184 -6.41 12.76 6.03
C LEU A 184 -7.89 12.47 6.26
N ASP A 185 -8.78 13.24 5.63
CA ASP A 185 -10.21 12.96 5.63
C ASP A 185 -10.62 12.08 4.43
N LEU A 186 -9.84 12.11 3.34
CA LEU A 186 -10.03 11.37 2.10
C LEU A 186 -8.72 10.70 1.67
N PRO A 187 -8.75 9.60 0.90
CA PRO A 187 -7.56 8.88 0.42
C PRO A 187 -6.94 9.60 -0.79
N VAL A 188 -6.54 10.87 -0.61
CA VAL A 188 -6.12 11.78 -1.68
C VAL A 188 -4.60 12.02 -1.73
N LEU A 189 -3.83 11.26 -0.95
CA LEU A 189 -2.37 11.37 -0.98
C LEU A 189 -1.82 10.61 -2.20
N TYR A 190 -1.01 11.30 -3.01
CA TYR A 190 -0.34 10.74 -4.16
C TYR A 190 1.11 10.36 -3.79
N LEU A 191 1.24 9.37 -2.92
CA LEU A 191 2.51 8.91 -2.35
C LEU A 191 3.40 8.21 -3.38
N SER A 192 2.82 7.37 -4.22
CA SER A 192 3.56 6.54 -5.17
C SER A 192 4.26 7.36 -6.26
N ARG A 193 3.82 8.60 -6.53
CA ARG A 193 4.54 9.51 -7.41
C ARG A 193 5.95 9.84 -6.91
N TYR A 194 6.07 10.10 -5.62
CA TYR A 194 7.38 10.36 -5.01
C TYR A 194 8.24 9.10 -5.04
N ILE A 195 7.67 7.96 -4.66
CA ILE A 195 8.39 6.67 -4.63
C ILE A 195 8.91 6.30 -6.02
N ILE A 196 8.12 6.45 -7.10
CA ILE A 196 8.58 6.10 -8.45
C ILE A 196 9.74 7.01 -8.91
N GLN A 197 9.73 8.29 -8.52
CA GLN A 197 10.80 9.24 -8.84
C GLN A 197 12.09 8.96 -8.06
N HIS A 198 11.98 8.34 -6.87
CA HIS A 198 13.09 8.01 -5.96
C HIS A 198 13.20 6.50 -5.70
N LYS A 199 12.82 5.68 -6.69
CA LYS A 199 12.68 4.21 -6.55
C LYS A 199 13.94 3.56 -5.97
N THR A 200 15.10 3.96 -6.44
CA THR A 200 16.39 3.43 -5.96
C THR A 200 16.62 3.74 -4.48
N ASP A 201 16.33 4.96 -4.06
CA ASP A 201 16.55 5.39 -2.67
C ASP A 201 15.52 4.75 -1.73
N TYR A 202 14.28 4.60 -2.17
CA TYR A 202 13.25 3.86 -1.45
C TYR A 202 13.68 2.41 -1.14
N TYR A 203 14.17 1.66 -2.12
CA TYR A 203 14.63 0.28 -1.89
C TYR A 203 15.92 0.23 -1.07
N LYS A 204 16.83 1.21 -1.21
CA LYS A 204 18.02 1.34 -0.35
C LYS A 204 17.64 1.61 1.10
N ALA A 205 16.64 2.48 1.36
CA ALA A 205 16.17 2.78 2.71
C ALA A 205 15.59 1.52 3.38
N LEU A 206 14.70 0.78 2.69
CA LEU A 206 14.18 -0.50 3.18
C LEU A 206 15.30 -1.50 3.48
N GLN A 207 16.29 -1.60 2.60
CA GLN A 207 17.42 -2.52 2.80
C GLN A 207 18.35 -2.04 3.91
N GLY A 208 18.55 -0.73 4.07
CA GLY A 208 19.35 -0.13 5.14
C GLY A 208 18.82 -0.49 6.53
N VAL A 209 17.51 -0.50 6.72
CA VAL A 209 16.91 -0.98 7.97
C VAL A 209 17.22 -2.47 8.20
N ARG A 210 17.10 -3.31 7.17
CA ARG A 210 17.35 -4.77 7.28
C ARG A 210 18.79 -5.11 7.61
N THR A 211 19.73 -4.38 7.02
CA THR A 211 21.18 -4.70 7.14
C THR A 211 21.87 -3.97 8.28
N ASN A 212 21.48 -2.73 8.56
CA ASN A 212 22.21 -1.83 9.45
C ASN A 212 21.33 -1.25 10.58
N GLY A 213 20.01 -1.51 10.58
CA GLY A 213 19.08 -0.87 11.51
C GLY A 213 18.91 0.64 11.25
N ASP A 214 19.13 1.08 10.00
CA ASP A 214 19.08 2.50 9.61
C ASP A 214 17.61 2.96 9.43
N TRP A 215 16.94 3.17 10.55
CA TRP A 215 15.58 3.69 10.58
C TRP A 215 15.50 5.17 10.20
N GLU A 216 16.56 5.94 10.47
CA GLU A 216 16.57 7.38 10.20
C GLU A 216 16.40 7.66 8.71
N THR A 217 17.16 6.97 7.85
CA THR A 217 17.03 7.11 6.39
C THR A 217 15.67 6.70 5.85
N LEU A 218 14.98 5.75 6.51
CA LEU A 218 13.64 5.33 6.08
C LEU A 218 12.55 6.31 6.51
N ILE A 219 12.69 6.96 7.67
CA ILE A 219 11.66 7.82 8.28
C ILE A 219 11.75 9.26 7.77
N LEU A 220 12.95 9.79 7.52
CA LEU A 220 13.20 11.16 7.07
C LEU A 220 13.25 11.30 5.55
#